data_2c110fa4583a276f5e13e1893f0c8e6d
#
_entry.id   2c110fa4583a276f5e13e1893f0c8e6d
#
_cell.length_a   1.000
_cell.length_b   1.000
_cell.length_c   1.000
_cell.angle_alpha   90.00
_cell.angle_beta   90.00
_cell.angle_gamma   90.00
#
_symmetry.space_group_name_H-M   'P 1'
#
loop_
_entity.id
_entity.type
_entity.pdbx_description
1 polymer ?
#
loop_
_entity_poly.entity_id
_entity_poly.type
_entity_poly.pdbx_seq_one_letter_code
_entity_poly.pdbx_strand_id
1 'polypeptide(L)'
;MRVHVSNKNEKNVVTLGLYENHFVYIKDINMICKVFRCDKCKKQFTRHNNLISHQKTECSELYKDIFAKNVEEFKHNENIMKKILTFNKSKKSFIYPYFAVYDFESLAIDVDKKKGDNTIILNKQVPISFSFGTNMTKDVSHVVSQNTKELIRSLIDFMYKSQEEANRRVMNEYYDYIKNYLLIKLKMKIIKDDSKGDIILNKDGKDIKFMLDPNISKFSKQREIGNIKKWLQFPIIGFNNSFYDINICKDYDFMKIFDPSSAIKQGSRYKSLSNDKICILDQTAYVAAGTSLDKYLKSRETDMIKGHFPYRWLTSFNKLNEKQLPPYKYFERTKTSEDEYKTLHTLWVKENMSNMFDYLKYYN
;
A
#
# COMPACT_ATOMS: atom_id res chain seq x y z
N MET A 1 10.06 13.84 20.71
CA MET A 1 9.84 14.98 21.63
C MET A 1 8.36 15.07 21.96
N ARG A 2 7.98 15.05 23.23
CA ARG A 2 6.58 15.28 23.68
C ARG A 2 6.48 16.71 24.19
N VAL A 3 5.46 17.43 23.74
CA VAL A 3 5.18 18.80 24.20
C VAL A 3 3.95 18.78 25.07
N HIS A 4 4.06 19.29 26.28
CA HIS A 4 2.94 19.44 27.21
C HIS A 4 2.51 20.90 27.25
N VAL A 5 1.24 21.19 26.96
CA VAL A 5 0.67 22.52 27.08
C VAL A 5 -0.35 22.48 28.21
N SER A 6 -0.14 23.27 29.23
CA SER A 6 -1.13 23.42 30.33
C SER A 6 -2.28 24.32 29.86
N ASN A 7 -3.51 23.86 30.03
CA ASN A 7 -4.73 24.51 29.52
C ASN A 7 -5.48 25.25 30.67
N LYS A 8 -4.78 26.05 31.48
CA LYS A 8 -5.46 26.91 32.41
C LYS A 8 -5.35 28.38 31.95
N ASN A 9 -6.43 29.12 32.08
CA ASN A 9 -6.62 30.54 31.71
C ASN A 9 -5.65 31.51 32.41
N GLU A 10 -4.35 31.26 32.35
CA GLU A 10 -3.33 32.11 32.93
C GLU A 10 -2.65 32.93 31.83
N LYS A 11 -2.36 34.18 32.16
CA LYS A 11 -1.77 35.17 31.24
C LYS A 11 -0.38 34.80 30.71
N ASN A 12 0.29 33.80 31.30
CA ASN A 12 1.63 33.36 30.89
C ASN A 12 1.64 31.84 30.66
N VAL A 13 1.72 31.40 29.39
CA VAL A 13 1.90 30.00 29.01
C VAL A 13 3.36 29.71 28.72
N VAL A 14 3.95 28.79 29.45
CA VAL A 14 5.30 28.29 29.22
C VAL A 14 5.24 26.97 28.47
N THR A 15 5.86 26.90 27.30
CA THR A 15 5.94 25.68 26.51
C THR A 15 7.23 24.93 26.85
N LEU A 16 7.08 23.69 27.33
CA LEU A 16 8.21 22.83 27.66
C LEU A 16 8.21 21.62 26.73
N GLY A 17 9.39 21.28 26.20
CA GLY A 17 9.65 20.04 25.47
C GLY A 17 10.37 19.04 26.37
N LEU A 18 10.02 17.76 26.29
CA LEU A 18 10.77 16.68 26.92
C LEU A 18 11.72 16.05 25.89
N TYR A 19 13.02 16.14 26.16
CA TYR A 19 14.07 15.54 25.36
C TYR A 19 15.01 14.77 26.29
N GLU A 20 15.22 13.47 26.05
CA GLU A 20 16.12 12.60 26.82
C GLU A 20 15.98 12.75 28.36
N ASN A 21 14.73 12.71 28.86
CA ASN A 21 14.37 12.92 30.29
C ASN A 21 14.65 14.32 30.86
N HIS A 22 14.99 15.31 30.02
CA HIS A 22 15.16 16.69 30.44
C HIS A 22 14.05 17.58 29.89
N PHE A 23 13.56 18.51 30.71
CA PHE A 23 12.65 19.55 30.24
C PHE A 23 13.43 20.69 29.61
N VAL A 24 13.06 21.04 28.39
CA VAL A 24 13.66 22.13 27.61
C VAL A 24 12.61 23.24 27.41
N TYR A 25 12.95 24.46 27.77
CA TYR A 25 12.09 25.59 27.46
C TYR A 25 12.04 25.87 25.96
N ILE A 26 10.83 25.93 25.42
CA ILE A 26 10.59 26.21 24.01
C ILE A 26 10.05 27.64 23.88
N LYS A 27 10.89 28.54 23.42
CA LYS A 27 10.52 29.96 23.20
C LYS A 27 9.47 30.10 22.10
N ASP A 28 9.58 29.31 21.02
CA ASP A 28 8.64 29.31 19.90
C ASP A 28 8.51 27.89 19.32
N ILE A 29 7.35 27.28 19.53
CA ILE A 29 7.04 25.92 19.03
C ILE A 29 7.01 25.88 17.51
N ASN A 30 6.62 26.96 16.83
CA ASN A 30 6.54 27.01 15.39
C ASN A 30 7.91 26.85 14.72
N MET A 31 8.98 27.38 15.38
CA MET A 31 10.36 27.20 14.90
C MET A 31 10.82 25.76 14.95
N ILE A 32 10.41 24.99 15.96
CA ILE A 32 10.77 23.58 16.12
C ILE A 32 9.98 22.71 15.13
N CYS A 33 8.68 22.96 15.03
CA CYS A 33 7.81 22.19 14.15
C CYS A 33 7.93 22.60 12.67
N LYS A 34 8.64 23.70 12.37
CA LYS A 34 8.69 24.34 11.05
C LYS A 34 7.28 24.59 10.46
N VAL A 35 6.31 24.85 11.34
CA VAL A 35 4.91 25.14 11.01
C VAL A 35 4.52 26.42 11.72
N PHE A 36 4.21 27.45 10.97
CA PHE A 36 3.75 28.72 11.47
C PHE A 36 2.24 28.78 11.40
N ARG A 37 1.56 29.06 12.51
CA ARG A 37 0.10 29.06 12.58
C ARG A 37 -0.41 30.51 12.81
N CYS A 38 -1.43 30.88 12.06
CA CYS A 38 -2.12 32.16 12.32
C CYS A 38 -2.99 32.05 13.57
N ASP A 39 -2.81 32.94 14.52
CA ASP A 39 -3.56 32.94 15.79
C ASP A 39 -5.04 33.26 15.59
N LYS A 40 -5.38 34.06 14.55
CA LYS A 40 -6.75 34.43 14.22
C LYS A 40 -7.51 33.29 13.52
N CYS A 41 -7.00 32.77 12.40
CA CYS A 41 -7.69 31.81 11.58
C CYS A 41 -7.16 30.37 11.68
N LYS A 42 -6.13 30.14 12.52
CA LYS A 42 -5.48 28.82 12.74
C LYS A 42 -4.87 28.17 11.49
N LYS A 43 -4.88 28.86 10.32
CA LYS A 43 -4.23 28.38 9.10
C LYS A 43 -2.74 28.15 9.30
N GLN A 44 -2.21 27.06 8.74
CA GLN A 44 -0.80 26.67 8.87
C GLN A 44 0.01 27.07 7.64
N PHE A 45 1.24 27.50 7.86
CA PHE A 45 2.19 27.93 6.83
C PHE A 45 3.54 27.25 7.08
N THR A 46 4.21 26.88 6.00
CA THR A 46 5.56 26.29 6.06
C THR A 46 6.68 27.36 6.12
N ARG A 47 6.34 28.63 5.87
CA ARG A 47 7.27 29.76 5.92
C ARG A 47 6.67 30.92 6.72
N HIS A 48 7.46 31.51 7.58
CA HIS A 48 7.05 32.66 8.42
C HIS A 48 6.59 33.86 7.59
N ASN A 49 7.26 34.15 6.48
CA ASN A 49 6.89 35.28 5.61
C ASN A 49 5.48 35.11 5.01
N ASN A 50 5.07 33.87 4.71
CA ASN A 50 3.73 33.60 4.22
C ASN A 50 2.66 33.83 5.29
N LEU A 51 2.98 33.52 6.57
CA LEU A 51 2.12 33.87 7.70
C LEU A 51 1.97 35.40 7.84
N ILE A 52 3.07 36.14 7.78
CA ILE A 52 3.04 37.63 7.88
C ILE A 52 2.24 38.23 6.73
N SER A 53 2.44 37.77 5.50
CA SER A 53 1.65 38.20 4.34
C SER A 53 0.18 37.95 4.54
N HIS A 54 -0.20 36.73 4.93
CA HIS A 54 -1.57 36.36 5.24
C HIS A 54 -2.20 37.21 6.34
N GLN A 55 -1.47 37.52 7.43
CA GLN A 55 -1.96 38.36 8.52
C GLN A 55 -2.22 39.79 8.09
N LYS A 56 -1.46 40.31 7.12
CA LYS A 56 -1.59 41.67 6.58
C LYS A 56 -2.73 41.83 5.59
N THR A 57 -3.03 40.81 4.79
CA THR A 57 -3.88 40.95 3.60
C THR A 57 -5.20 40.20 3.69
N GLU A 58 -5.26 39.04 4.34
CA GLU A 58 -6.39 38.08 4.09
C GLU A 58 -7.00 37.45 5.36
N CYS A 59 -6.50 37.75 6.54
CA CYS A 59 -6.85 36.96 7.74
C CYS A 59 -8.29 37.13 8.26
N SER A 60 -9.01 38.17 7.85
CA SER A 60 -10.28 38.56 8.50
C SER A 60 -11.55 37.93 7.94
N GLU A 61 -11.54 37.47 6.68
CA GLU A 61 -12.78 37.06 6.00
C GLU A 61 -12.85 35.58 5.60
N LEU A 62 -11.73 34.94 5.33
CA LEU A 62 -11.68 33.56 4.80
C LEU A 62 -12.07 32.46 5.79
N TYR A 63 -12.09 32.72 7.08
CA TYR A 63 -12.35 31.66 8.07
C TYR A 63 -13.84 31.29 8.19
N LYS A 64 -14.74 32.17 7.82
CA LYS A 64 -16.18 31.88 7.88
C LYS A 64 -16.64 30.94 6.77
N ASP A 65 -15.90 30.88 5.66
CA ASP A 65 -16.30 30.14 4.47
C ASP A 65 -15.58 28.79 4.28
N ILE A 66 -14.49 28.54 5.04
CA ILE A 66 -13.68 27.31 4.89
C ILE A 66 -14.30 26.12 5.63
N PHE A 67 -15.05 26.35 6.70
CA PHE A 67 -15.85 25.29 7.32
C PHE A 67 -17.28 25.40 6.82
N ALA A 68 -17.61 24.58 5.84
CA ALA A 68 -18.99 24.36 5.45
C ALA A 68 -19.83 24.12 6.72
N LYS A 69 -20.91 24.87 6.87
CA LYS A 69 -21.79 24.80 8.06
C LYS A 69 -22.44 23.43 8.23
N ASN A 70 -22.35 22.55 7.23
CA ASN A 70 -22.87 21.19 7.24
C ASN A 70 -21.76 20.23 6.82
N VAL A 71 -21.42 19.28 7.69
CA VAL A 71 -20.49 18.18 7.45
C VAL A 71 -20.91 17.31 6.24
N GLU A 72 -22.17 17.38 5.84
CA GLU A 72 -22.75 16.69 4.67
C GLU A 72 -22.21 17.17 3.32
N GLU A 73 -21.57 18.33 3.24
CA GLU A 73 -20.98 18.85 1.99
C GLU A 73 -19.60 18.30 1.68
N PHE A 74 -18.94 17.59 2.60
CA PHE A 74 -17.80 16.74 2.26
C PHE A 74 -18.29 15.52 1.48
N LYS A 75 -18.71 15.74 0.24
CA LYS A 75 -18.90 14.64 -0.71
C LYS A 75 -17.57 13.97 -0.91
N HIS A 76 -17.40 12.79 -0.28
CA HIS A 76 -16.34 11.87 -0.64
C HIS A 76 -16.29 11.81 -2.17
N ASN A 77 -15.07 11.77 -2.74
CA ASN A 77 -14.89 11.60 -4.18
C ASN A 77 -15.79 10.45 -4.64
N GLU A 78 -16.86 10.76 -5.34
CA GLU A 78 -17.81 9.76 -5.79
C GLU A 78 -17.04 8.75 -6.65
N ASN A 79 -17.14 7.46 -6.32
CA ASN A 79 -16.51 6.42 -7.11
C ASN A 79 -16.96 6.58 -8.56
N ILE A 80 -16.01 6.68 -9.48
CA ILE A 80 -16.29 6.94 -10.89
C ILE A 80 -17.24 5.88 -11.50
N MET A 81 -17.12 4.62 -11.06
CA MET A 81 -18.01 3.56 -11.55
C MET A 81 -19.44 3.73 -11.07
N LYS A 82 -19.68 4.32 -9.89
CA LYS A 82 -21.01 4.69 -9.46
C LYS A 82 -21.63 5.69 -10.45
N LYS A 83 -20.88 6.69 -10.90
CA LYS A 83 -21.34 7.65 -11.93
C LYS A 83 -21.60 6.97 -13.26
N ILE A 84 -20.70 6.09 -13.72
CA ILE A 84 -20.84 5.37 -14.99
C ILE A 84 -22.07 4.46 -14.96
N LEU A 85 -22.23 3.66 -13.92
CA LEU A 85 -23.34 2.70 -13.80
C LEU A 85 -24.70 3.41 -13.60
N THR A 86 -24.73 4.49 -12.81
CA THR A 86 -25.93 5.31 -12.65
C THR A 86 -26.33 5.99 -13.97
N PHE A 87 -25.34 6.51 -14.73
CA PHE A 87 -25.56 7.09 -16.05
C PHE A 87 -26.23 6.08 -17.01
N ASN A 88 -25.80 4.84 -16.97
CA ASN A 88 -26.32 3.74 -17.79
C ASN A 88 -27.52 3.01 -17.12
N LYS A 89 -28.04 3.50 -15.99
CA LYS A 89 -29.14 2.89 -15.23
C LYS A 89 -28.87 1.44 -14.81
N SER A 90 -27.60 1.09 -14.54
CA SER A 90 -27.20 -0.25 -14.14
C SER A 90 -27.30 -0.43 -12.62
N LYS A 91 -27.64 -1.66 -12.19
CA LYS A 91 -27.61 -2.11 -10.78
C LYS A 91 -26.32 -2.87 -10.41
N LYS A 92 -25.34 -2.96 -11.33
CA LYS A 92 -24.06 -3.67 -11.08
C LYS A 92 -23.22 -2.99 -10.01
N SER A 93 -22.31 -3.73 -9.41
CA SER A 93 -21.39 -3.20 -8.41
C SER A 93 -20.42 -2.19 -9.01
N PHE A 94 -20.14 -1.12 -8.28
CA PHE A 94 -19.14 -0.12 -8.64
C PHE A 94 -17.75 -0.37 -8.01
N ILE A 95 -17.62 -1.44 -7.21
CA ILE A 95 -16.33 -1.85 -6.61
C ILE A 95 -15.60 -2.70 -7.63
N TYR A 96 -14.27 -2.48 -7.78
CA TYR A 96 -13.44 -3.34 -8.61
C TYR A 96 -13.44 -4.76 -8.01
N PRO A 97 -13.84 -5.79 -8.79
CA PRO A 97 -14.21 -7.07 -8.19
C PRO A 97 -13.03 -8.02 -7.94
N TYR A 98 -11.88 -7.75 -8.55
CA TYR A 98 -10.73 -8.66 -8.52
C TYR A 98 -9.54 -8.04 -7.81
N PHE A 99 -8.78 -8.88 -7.10
CA PHE A 99 -7.54 -8.49 -6.44
C PHE A 99 -6.60 -9.68 -6.29
N ALA A 100 -5.33 -9.39 -6.07
CA ALA A 100 -4.35 -10.35 -5.62
C ALA A 100 -3.85 -10.01 -4.22
N VAL A 101 -3.32 -11.04 -3.55
CA VAL A 101 -2.56 -10.89 -2.32
C VAL A 101 -1.19 -11.53 -2.51
N TYR A 102 -0.19 -11.00 -1.82
CA TYR A 102 1.15 -11.60 -1.81
C TYR A 102 1.84 -11.37 -0.47
N ASP A 103 2.78 -12.25 -0.17
CA ASP A 103 3.66 -12.15 0.99
C ASP A 103 5.03 -12.75 0.65
N PHE A 104 6.09 -12.27 1.29
CA PHE A 104 7.45 -12.74 1.11
C PHE A 104 8.03 -13.33 2.37
N GLU A 105 8.84 -14.37 2.18
CA GLU A 105 9.77 -14.81 3.21
C GLU A 105 11.21 -14.52 2.82
N SER A 106 12.01 -14.12 3.80
CA SER A 106 13.40 -13.72 3.57
C SER A 106 14.39 -14.39 4.49
N LEU A 107 15.61 -14.50 3.99
CA LEU A 107 16.78 -14.96 4.70
C LEU A 107 17.58 -13.75 5.21
N ALA A 108 17.92 -13.72 6.49
CA ALA A 108 18.84 -12.74 7.04
C ALA A 108 20.29 -13.18 6.79
N ILE A 109 20.99 -12.44 5.95
CA ILE A 109 22.42 -12.67 5.67
C ILE A 109 23.24 -11.65 6.45
N ASP A 110 24.20 -12.11 7.25
CA ASP A 110 25.12 -11.26 7.99
C ASP A 110 26.02 -10.50 7.02
N VAL A 111 26.15 -9.21 7.19
CA VAL A 111 26.95 -8.35 6.30
C VAL A 111 27.93 -7.45 7.03
N ASP A 112 27.76 -7.20 8.32
CA ASP A 112 28.59 -6.35 9.21
C ASP A 112 29.16 -5.11 8.52
N LYS A 113 28.31 -4.41 7.78
CA LYS A 113 28.71 -3.26 6.98
C LYS A 113 28.55 -1.96 7.73
N LYS A 114 29.66 -1.24 7.97
CA LYS A 114 29.63 0.10 8.52
C LYS A 114 29.02 1.09 7.49
N LYS A 115 28.04 1.88 7.92
CA LYS A 115 27.40 2.94 7.13
C LYS A 115 27.48 4.27 7.88
N GLY A 116 28.46 5.11 7.50
CA GLY A 116 28.79 6.33 8.26
C GLY A 116 29.45 6.01 9.60
N ASP A 117 29.52 6.99 10.50
CA ASP A 117 30.26 6.88 11.74
C ASP A 117 29.54 6.11 12.85
N ASN A 118 28.21 6.16 12.85
CA ASN A 118 27.37 5.68 13.96
C ASN A 118 26.40 4.54 13.60
N THR A 119 26.52 3.93 12.41
CA THR A 119 25.60 2.88 11.98
C THR A 119 26.32 1.66 11.46
N ILE A 120 26.02 0.49 12.03
CA ILE A 120 26.48 -0.81 11.52
C ILE A 120 25.26 -1.57 11.04
N ILE A 121 25.29 -2.00 9.78
CA ILE A 121 24.29 -2.91 9.21
C ILE A 121 24.73 -4.32 9.54
N LEU A 122 24.04 -4.97 10.48
CA LEU A 122 24.39 -6.32 10.93
C LEU A 122 23.96 -7.38 9.91
N ASN A 123 22.80 -7.24 9.31
CA ASN A 123 22.30 -8.19 8.33
C ASN A 123 21.52 -7.51 7.19
N LYS A 124 21.45 -8.22 6.07
CA LYS A 124 20.61 -7.88 4.93
C LYS A 124 19.53 -8.94 4.77
N GLN A 125 18.27 -8.51 4.65
CA GLN A 125 17.15 -9.39 4.31
C GLN A 125 17.15 -9.66 2.80
N VAL A 126 17.17 -10.93 2.43
CA VAL A 126 17.17 -11.37 1.03
C VAL A 126 15.93 -12.24 0.81
N PRO A 127 14.98 -11.85 -0.06
CA PRO A 127 13.80 -12.65 -0.32
C PRO A 127 14.18 -13.99 -0.96
N ILE A 128 13.61 -15.08 -0.44
CA ILE A 128 13.84 -16.46 -0.89
C ILE A 128 12.57 -17.17 -1.34
N SER A 129 11.42 -16.70 -0.93
CA SER A 129 10.13 -17.21 -1.38
C SER A 129 9.08 -16.12 -1.40
N PHE A 130 8.03 -16.36 -2.18
CA PHE A 130 6.79 -15.62 -2.07
C PHE A 130 5.59 -16.55 -2.26
N SER A 131 4.47 -16.13 -1.68
CA SER A 131 3.15 -16.64 -1.97
C SER A 131 2.36 -15.61 -2.73
N PHE A 132 1.54 -16.07 -3.68
CA PHE A 132 0.69 -15.21 -4.49
C PHE A 132 -0.67 -15.86 -4.72
N GLY A 133 -1.73 -15.20 -4.32
CA GLY A 133 -3.09 -15.66 -4.50
C GLY A 133 -3.98 -14.59 -5.12
N THR A 134 -5.07 -15.00 -5.76
CA THR A 134 -6.09 -14.11 -6.30
C THR A 134 -7.46 -14.54 -5.83
N ASN A 135 -8.42 -13.61 -5.78
CA ASN A 135 -9.82 -13.98 -5.56
C ASN A 135 -10.50 -14.55 -6.82
N MET A 136 -9.78 -14.70 -7.92
CA MET A 136 -10.28 -15.29 -9.17
C MET A 136 -10.18 -16.82 -9.19
N THR A 137 -9.27 -17.37 -8.38
CA THR A 137 -9.03 -18.81 -8.20
C THR A 137 -8.95 -19.12 -6.70
N LYS A 138 -9.06 -20.41 -6.35
CA LYS A 138 -8.84 -20.87 -4.97
C LYS A 138 -7.38 -21.21 -4.69
N ASP A 139 -6.57 -21.30 -5.74
CA ASP A 139 -5.19 -21.77 -5.63
C ASP A 139 -4.28 -20.62 -5.23
N VAL A 140 -3.36 -20.89 -4.32
CA VAL A 140 -2.25 -20.02 -3.95
C VAL A 140 -0.98 -20.59 -4.55
N SER A 141 -0.27 -19.78 -5.30
CA SER A 141 1.03 -20.15 -5.88
C SER A 141 2.15 -19.85 -4.90
N HIS A 142 3.06 -20.81 -4.71
CA HIS A 142 4.24 -20.66 -3.88
C HIS A 142 5.49 -20.83 -4.74
N VAL A 143 6.39 -19.89 -4.66
CA VAL A 143 7.67 -19.93 -5.38
C VAL A 143 8.80 -19.76 -4.38
N VAL A 144 9.77 -20.68 -4.43
CA VAL A 144 10.98 -20.66 -3.61
C VAL A 144 12.18 -20.67 -4.54
N SER A 145 13.12 -19.76 -4.39
CA SER A 145 14.33 -19.68 -5.20
C SER A 145 15.48 -19.06 -4.42
N GLN A 146 16.67 -19.65 -4.61
CA GLN A 146 17.92 -19.05 -4.14
C GLN A 146 18.32 -17.84 -5.00
N ASN A 147 17.85 -17.79 -6.25
CA ASN A 147 18.08 -16.69 -7.17
C ASN A 147 17.00 -15.60 -6.98
N THR A 148 17.29 -14.62 -6.16
CA THR A 148 16.34 -13.52 -5.87
C THR A 148 15.89 -12.76 -7.11
N LYS A 149 16.72 -12.61 -8.13
CA LYS A 149 16.30 -11.92 -9.37
C LYS A 149 15.23 -12.71 -10.12
N GLU A 150 15.38 -14.01 -10.21
CA GLU A 150 14.38 -14.90 -10.81
C GLU A 150 13.10 -14.93 -9.98
N LEU A 151 13.23 -14.97 -8.65
CA LEU A 151 12.10 -14.90 -7.73
C LEU A 151 11.26 -13.65 -7.98
N ILE A 152 11.90 -12.47 -8.04
CA ILE A 152 11.21 -11.21 -8.28
C ILE A 152 10.59 -11.13 -9.69
N ARG A 153 11.28 -11.64 -10.71
CA ARG A 153 10.72 -11.74 -12.07
C ARG A 153 9.46 -12.62 -12.08
N SER A 154 9.52 -13.77 -11.43
CA SER A 154 8.36 -14.66 -11.31
C SER A 154 7.18 -13.96 -10.65
N LEU A 155 7.40 -13.20 -9.57
CA LEU A 155 6.33 -12.41 -8.94
C LEU A 155 5.74 -11.38 -9.92
N ILE A 156 6.58 -10.64 -10.65
CA ILE A 156 6.12 -9.67 -11.65
C ILE A 156 5.28 -10.35 -12.73
N ASP A 157 5.68 -11.52 -13.19
CA ASP A 157 4.93 -12.32 -14.16
C ASP A 157 3.57 -12.75 -13.62
N PHE A 158 3.49 -13.20 -12.36
CA PHE A 158 2.22 -13.52 -11.70
C PHE A 158 1.30 -12.29 -11.61
N MET A 159 1.86 -11.14 -11.23
CA MET A 159 1.12 -9.88 -11.16
C MET A 159 0.48 -9.52 -12.50
N TYR A 160 1.25 -9.55 -13.60
CA TYR A 160 0.75 -9.17 -14.92
C TYR A 160 -0.21 -10.21 -15.52
N LYS A 161 0.06 -11.51 -15.39
CA LYS A 161 -0.87 -12.55 -15.83
C LYS A 161 -2.22 -12.45 -15.10
N SER A 162 -2.19 -12.19 -13.80
CA SER A 162 -3.42 -12.01 -13.02
C SER A 162 -4.14 -10.72 -13.41
N GLN A 163 -3.42 -9.64 -13.68
CA GLN A 163 -3.99 -8.40 -14.17
C GLN A 163 -4.67 -8.57 -15.54
N GLU A 164 -4.05 -9.29 -16.46
CA GLU A 164 -4.62 -9.56 -17.80
C GLU A 164 -5.93 -10.35 -17.68
N GLU A 165 -5.95 -11.38 -16.84
CA GLU A 165 -7.17 -12.16 -16.61
C GLU A 165 -8.26 -11.35 -15.91
N ALA A 166 -7.90 -10.55 -14.89
CA ALA A 166 -8.82 -9.66 -14.22
C ALA A 166 -9.40 -8.61 -15.19
N ASN A 167 -8.55 -8.00 -16.01
CA ASN A 167 -8.97 -7.03 -17.02
C ASN A 167 -9.91 -7.67 -18.05
N ARG A 168 -9.62 -8.87 -18.53
CA ARG A 168 -10.48 -9.62 -19.45
C ARG A 168 -11.90 -9.81 -18.86
N ARG A 169 -11.98 -10.25 -17.59
CA ARG A 169 -13.27 -10.42 -16.88
C ARG A 169 -13.99 -9.10 -16.70
N VAL A 170 -13.28 -8.04 -16.28
CA VAL A 170 -13.85 -6.69 -16.11
C VAL A 170 -14.34 -6.15 -17.45
N MET A 171 -13.60 -6.31 -18.53
CA MET A 171 -14.02 -5.84 -19.85
C MET A 171 -15.24 -6.60 -20.38
N ASN A 172 -15.36 -7.91 -20.11
CA ASN A 172 -16.58 -8.66 -20.47
C ASN A 172 -17.83 -8.10 -19.79
N GLU A 173 -17.68 -7.60 -18.57
CA GLU A 173 -18.82 -7.10 -17.78
C GLU A 173 -19.08 -5.60 -17.94
N TYR A 174 -18.04 -4.76 -17.96
CA TYR A 174 -18.16 -3.31 -17.82
C TYR A 174 -17.81 -2.52 -19.09
N TYR A 175 -17.28 -3.15 -20.14
CA TYR A 175 -16.81 -2.45 -21.35
C TYR A 175 -17.85 -1.50 -21.93
N ASP A 176 -19.08 -1.97 -22.19
CA ASP A 176 -20.10 -1.15 -22.84
C ASP A 176 -20.56 0.01 -21.96
N TYR A 177 -20.59 -0.16 -20.65
CA TYR A 177 -20.90 0.93 -19.69
C TYR A 177 -19.84 2.01 -19.74
N ILE A 178 -18.56 1.62 -19.68
CA ILE A 178 -17.43 2.55 -19.73
C ILE A 178 -17.36 3.23 -21.08
N LYS A 179 -17.43 2.48 -22.18
CA LYS A 179 -17.42 3.00 -23.56
C LYS A 179 -18.51 4.04 -23.76
N ASN A 180 -19.77 3.73 -23.42
CA ASN A 180 -20.88 4.66 -23.57
C ASN A 180 -20.68 5.93 -22.74
N TYR A 181 -20.16 5.83 -21.53
CA TYR A 181 -19.82 6.97 -20.70
C TYR A 181 -18.72 7.84 -21.35
N LEU A 182 -17.67 7.24 -21.88
CA LEU A 182 -16.59 7.93 -22.56
C LEU A 182 -17.10 8.68 -23.80
N LEU A 183 -17.89 8.02 -24.64
CA LEU A 183 -18.40 8.61 -25.89
C LEU A 183 -19.45 9.68 -25.65
N ILE A 184 -20.45 9.41 -24.81
CA ILE A 184 -21.62 10.27 -24.66
C ILE A 184 -21.37 11.36 -23.60
N LYS A 185 -20.93 10.97 -22.40
CA LYS A 185 -20.76 11.90 -21.27
C LYS A 185 -19.49 12.73 -21.39
N LEU A 186 -18.36 12.07 -21.70
CA LEU A 186 -17.08 12.74 -21.83
C LEU A 186 -16.85 13.28 -23.25
N LYS A 187 -17.68 12.88 -24.24
CA LYS A 187 -17.55 13.26 -25.66
C LYS A 187 -16.15 12.94 -26.22
N MET A 188 -15.60 11.78 -25.86
CA MET A 188 -14.36 11.29 -26.40
C MET A 188 -14.58 10.65 -27.77
N LYS A 189 -13.53 10.59 -28.59
CA LYS A 189 -13.54 9.95 -29.91
C LYS A 189 -12.68 8.68 -29.87
N ILE A 190 -13.12 7.63 -30.56
CA ILE A 190 -12.29 6.45 -30.80
C ILE A 190 -11.27 6.83 -31.90
N ILE A 191 -10.00 6.53 -31.62
CA ILE A 191 -8.90 6.72 -32.57
C ILE A 191 -8.40 5.36 -33.06
N LYS A 192 -8.01 5.28 -34.33
CA LYS A 192 -7.60 4.05 -35.00
C LYS A 192 -6.08 3.99 -35.26
N ASP A 193 -5.38 5.10 -35.07
CA ASP A 193 -3.95 5.21 -35.30
C ASP A 193 -3.12 4.71 -34.12
N ASP A 194 -1.80 4.64 -34.29
CA ASP A 194 -0.86 4.23 -33.25
C ASP A 194 -0.59 5.31 -32.19
N SER A 195 -1.28 6.44 -32.27
CA SER A 195 -1.18 7.49 -31.26
C SER A 195 -1.66 7.01 -29.89
N LYS A 196 -1.06 7.54 -28.84
CA LYS A 196 -1.50 7.25 -27.45
C LYS A 196 -2.84 7.93 -27.18
N GLY A 197 -3.85 7.12 -26.88
CA GLY A 197 -5.14 7.64 -26.39
C GLY A 197 -5.07 8.08 -24.92
N ASP A 198 -6.02 8.94 -24.52
CA ASP A 198 -6.21 9.31 -23.11
C ASP A 198 -6.68 8.13 -22.24
N ILE A 199 -7.49 7.24 -22.82
CA ILE A 199 -7.89 5.94 -22.24
C ILE A 199 -7.73 4.85 -23.28
N ILE A 200 -7.24 3.71 -22.84
CA ILE A 200 -7.13 2.49 -23.64
C ILE A 200 -7.91 1.39 -22.92
N LEU A 201 -8.90 0.80 -23.58
CA LEU A 201 -9.63 -0.36 -23.10
C LEU A 201 -9.27 -1.57 -23.96
N ASN A 202 -8.83 -2.65 -23.34
CA ASN A 202 -8.56 -3.90 -24.06
C ASN A 202 -9.82 -4.78 -24.05
N LYS A 203 -10.40 -5.05 -25.21
CA LYS A 203 -11.53 -5.99 -25.36
C LYS A 203 -11.16 -7.05 -26.40
N ASP A 204 -11.33 -8.31 -26.04
CA ASP A 204 -11.07 -9.47 -26.91
C ASP A 204 -9.63 -9.44 -27.52
N GLY A 205 -8.64 -9.04 -26.71
CA GLY A 205 -7.25 -8.92 -27.12
C GLY A 205 -6.93 -7.71 -28.01
N LYS A 206 -7.90 -6.82 -28.24
CA LYS A 206 -7.74 -5.60 -29.05
C LYS A 206 -7.79 -4.35 -28.19
N ASP A 207 -6.81 -3.48 -28.35
CA ASP A 207 -6.78 -2.18 -27.71
C ASP A 207 -7.67 -1.19 -28.45
N ILE A 208 -8.64 -0.63 -27.74
CA ILE A 208 -9.53 0.43 -28.22
C ILE A 208 -9.13 1.71 -27.53
N LYS A 209 -8.65 2.68 -28.31
CA LYS A 209 -8.09 3.93 -27.81
C LYS A 209 -9.14 5.04 -27.89
N PHE A 210 -9.27 5.81 -26.82
CA PHE A 210 -10.19 6.95 -26.70
C PHE A 210 -9.39 8.21 -26.43
N MET A 211 -9.70 9.28 -27.18
CA MET A 211 -9.07 10.58 -27.05
C MET A 211 -10.12 11.65 -26.74
N LEU A 212 -9.81 12.54 -25.81
CA LEU A 212 -10.64 13.70 -25.53
C LEU A 212 -10.47 14.74 -26.64
N ASP A 213 -11.58 15.34 -27.10
CA ASP A 213 -11.53 16.41 -28.07
C ASP A 213 -10.76 17.61 -27.48
N PRO A 214 -9.70 18.11 -28.16
CA PRO A 214 -8.89 19.22 -27.65
C PRO A 214 -9.67 20.51 -27.38
N ASN A 215 -10.79 20.70 -28.07
CA ASN A 215 -11.62 21.90 -27.98
C ASN A 215 -12.58 21.91 -26.80
N ILE A 216 -12.64 20.83 -26.02
CA ILE A 216 -13.53 20.73 -24.86
C ILE A 216 -12.81 21.14 -23.58
N SER A 217 -13.44 21.94 -22.73
CA SER A 217 -12.93 22.35 -21.41
C SER A 217 -12.36 21.17 -20.61
N LYS A 218 -11.03 21.19 -20.36
CA LYS A 218 -10.22 20.02 -20.05
C LYS A 218 -10.29 19.53 -18.61
N PHE A 219 -10.41 20.42 -17.61
CA PHE A 219 -10.02 20.08 -16.24
C PHE A 219 -10.94 19.04 -15.55
N SER A 220 -12.25 19.19 -15.60
CA SER A 220 -13.18 18.24 -14.94
C SER A 220 -13.16 16.86 -15.60
N LYS A 221 -13.05 16.85 -16.93
CA LYS A 221 -12.99 15.59 -17.71
C LYS A 221 -11.69 14.85 -17.55
N GLN A 222 -10.56 15.55 -17.48
CA GLN A 222 -9.26 14.94 -17.20
C GLN A 222 -9.25 14.25 -15.81
N ARG A 223 -9.91 14.84 -14.82
CA ARG A 223 -10.10 14.21 -13.51
C ARG A 223 -10.91 12.92 -13.59
N GLU A 224 -12.01 12.92 -14.36
CA GLU A 224 -12.83 11.71 -14.55
C GLU A 224 -12.06 10.62 -15.31
N ILE A 225 -11.32 10.97 -16.36
CA ILE A 225 -10.42 10.07 -17.08
C ILE A 225 -9.39 9.46 -16.13
N GLY A 226 -8.74 10.27 -15.30
CA GLY A 226 -7.79 9.80 -14.29
C GLY A 226 -8.43 8.84 -13.28
N ASN A 227 -9.67 9.11 -12.86
CA ASN A 227 -10.40 8.23 -11.95
C ASN A 227 -10.79 6.90 -12.61
N ILE A 228 -11.13 6.89 -13.91
CA ILE A 228 -11.41 5.65 -14.66
C ILE A 228 -10.13 4.82 -14.77
N LYS A 229 -9.00 5.43 -15.14
CA LYS A 229 -7.69 4.74 -15.18
C LYS A 229 -7.33 4.12 -13.84
N LYS A 230 -7.49 4.86 -12.74
CA LYS A 230 -7.25 4.35 -11.39
C LYS A 230 -8.17 3.18 -11.02
N TRP A 231 -9.45 3.25 -11.40
CA TRP A 231 -10.37 2.14 -11.15
C TRP A 231 -9.99 0.90 -11.94
N LEU A 232 -9.44 1.04 -13.14
CA LEU A 232 -9.00 -0.07 -13.99
C LEU A 232 -7.68 -0.73 -13.52
N GLN A 233 -6.95 -0.12 -12.60
CA GLN A 233 -5.75 -0.74 -12.04
C GLN A 233 -6.12 -1.97 -11.21
N PHE A 234 -5.44 -3.09 -11.46
CA PHE A 234 -5.60 -4.31 -10.69
C PHE A 234 -4.93 -4.15 -9.31
N PRO A 235 -5.68 -4.22 -8.19
CA PRO A 235 -5.12 -4.06 -6.86
C PRO A 235 -4.39 -5.33 -6.43
N ILE A 236 -3.17 -5.14 -5.93
CA ILE A 236 -2.33 -6.17 -5.33
C ILE A 236 -2.07 -5.75 -3.89
N ILE A 237 -2.48 -6.57 -2.92
CA ILE A 237 -2.56 -6.19 -1.52
C ILE A 237 -1.54 -7.01 -0.73
N GLY A 238 -0.74 -6.35 0.10
CA GLY A 238 0.09 -7.01 1.10
C GLY A 238 -0.24 -6.50 2.50
N PHE A 239 0.13 -7.23 3.54
CA PHE A 239 -0.01 -6.81 4.92
C PHE A 239 1.33 -6.30 5.45
N ASN A 240 1.44 -5.00 5.74
CA ASN A 240 2.68 -4.33 6.14
C ASN A 240 3.77 -4.32 5.04
N ASN A 241 3.37 -4.51 3.80
CA ASN A 241 4.27 -4.57 2.65
C ASN A 241 5.01 -3.24 2.40
N SER A 242 4.40 -2.11 2.76
CA SER A 242 5.01 -0.78 2.64
C SER A 242 6.28 -0.61 3.47
N PHE A 243 6.40 -1.36 4.53
CA PHE A 243 7.56 -1.33 5.43
C PHE A 243 8.54 -2.47 5.16
N TYR A 244 8.06 -3.66 4.78
CA TYR A 244 8.88 -4.85 4.66
C TYR A 244 9.04 -5.31 3.21
N ASP A 245 8.04 -5.86 2.57
CA ASP A 245 8.15 -6.57 1.30
C ASP A 245 8.66 -5.70 0.15
N ILE A 246 8.15 -4.49 0.01
CA ILE A 246 8.62 -3.54 -1.00
C ILE A 246 10.10 -3.19 -0.77
N ASN A 247 10.51 -3.06 0.49
CA ASN A 247 11.89 -2.69 0.82
C ASN A 247 12.89 -3.80 0.54
N ILE A 248 12.52 -5.07 0.68
CA ILE A 248 13.41 -6.20 0.33
C ILE A 248 13.47 -6.45 -1.18
N CYS A 249 12.44 -6.05 -1.94
CA CYS A 249 12.37 -6.23 -3.40
C CYS A 249 12.94 -5.08 -4.21
N LYS A 250 13.00 -3.87 -3.67
CA LYS A 250 13.32 -2.63 -4.41
C LYS A 250 14.65 -2.65 -5.16
N ASP A 251 15.62 -3.43 -4.68
CA ASP A 251 16.97 -3.50 -5.28
C ASP A 251 17.04 -4.47 -6.48
N TYR A 252 15.95 -5.19 -6.82
CA TYR A 252 15.92 -6.27 -7.80
C TYR A 252 15.05 -5.96 -9.04
N ASP A 253 15.14 -4.76 -9.57
CA ASP A 253 14.36 -4.27 -10.72
C ASP A 253 12.84 -4.14 -10.47
N PHE A 254 12.36 -4.51 -9.27
CA PHE A 254 10.95 -4.43 -8.90
C PHE A 254 10.38 -3.01 -9.06
N MET A 255 11.16 -1.99 -8.67
CA MET A 255 10.72 -0.60 -8.77
C MET A 255 10.61 -0.09 -10.21
N LYS A 256 11.26 -0.75 -11.17
CA LYS A 256 11.26 -0.31 -12.58
C LYS A 256 9.92 -0.48 -13.29
N ILE A 257 9.05 -1.34 -12.75
CA ILE A 257 7.72 -1.56 -13.34
C ILE A 257 6.70 -0.47 -12.93
N PHE A 258 7.03 0.38 -11.96
CA PHE A 258 6.15 1.42 -11.48
C PHE A 258 6.55 2.80 -11.98
N ASP A 259 5.55 3.67 -12.12
CA ASP A 259 5.78 5.08 -12.39
C ASP A 259 6.29 5.77 -11.12
N PRO A 260 7.49 6.36 -11.13
CA PRO A 260 8.02 7.06 -9.96
C PRO A 260 7.13 8.20 -9.46
N SER A 261 6.37 8.84 -10.35
CA SER A 261 5.44 9.93 -10.00
C SER A 261 4.19 9.42 -9.28
N SER A 262 3.85 8.14 -9.41
CA SER A 262 2.70 7.50 -8.77
C SER A 262 2.99 6.97 -7.37
N ALA A 263 4.26 6.94 -6.96
CA ALA A 263 4.67 6.42 -5.67
C ALA A 263 4.24 7.34 -4.52
N ILE A 264 3.34 6.88 -3.66
CA ILE A 264 2.97 7.59 -2.43
C ILE A 264 3.86 7.09 -1.30
N LYS A 265 4.69 7.99 -0.77
CA LYS A 265 5.63 7.71 0.32
C LYS A 265 5.30 8.48 1.59
N GLN A 266 5.61 7.87 2.74
CA GLN A 266 5.67 8.53 4.03
C GLN A 266 6.96 8.10 4.75
N GLY A 267 7.96 8.97 4.75
CA GLY A 267 9.32 8.60 5.17
C GLY A 267 9.90 7.52 4.26
N SER A 268 10.36 6.41 4.84
CA SER A 268 10.89 5.25 4.11
C SER A 268 9.82 4.28 3.60
N ARG A 269 8.54 4.50 3.91
CA ARG A 269 7.44 3.59 3.59
C ARG A 269 6.77 3.96 2.26
N TYR A 270 6.51 2.97 1.43
CA TYR A 270 5.72 3.11 0.21
C TYR A 270 4.26 2.76 0.49
N LYS A 271 3.40 3.77 0.70
CA LYS A 271 1.96 3.53 0.95
C LYS A 271 1.22 2.96 -0.26
N SER A 272 1.62 3.36 -1.43
CA SER A 272 1.18 2.73 -2.68
C SER A 272 2.24 2.91 -3.78
N LEU A 273 2.28 1.96 -4.69
CA LEU A 273 3.04 1.98 -5.93
C LEU A 273 2.09 1.61 -7.05
N SER A 274 2.08 2.35 -8.14
CA SER A 274 1.22 2.01 -9.27
C SER A 274 1.85 2.33 -10.62
N ASN A 275 1.31 1.70 -11.64
CA ASN A 275 1.48 2.04 -13.04
C ASN A 275 0.10 2.01 -13.71
N ASP A 276 0.04 2.05 -15.04
CA ASP A 276 -1.24 2.07 -15.75
C ASP A 276 -2.09 0.81 -15.56
N LYS A 277 -1.50 -0.32 -15.16
CA LYS A 277 -2.14 -1.64 -15.09
C LYS A 277 -2.38 -2.14 -13.67
N ILE A 278 -1.45 -1.92 -12.74
CA ILE A 278 -1.48 -2.47 -11.38
C ILE A 278 -1.28 -1.39 -10.32
N CYS A 279 -1.83 -1.65 -9.12
CA CYS A 279 -1.64 -0.81 -7.94
C CYS A 279 -1.34 -1.69 -6.73
N ILE A 280 -0.16 -1.54 -6.13
CA ILE A 280 0.19 -2.20 -4.87
C ILE A 280 -0.31 -1.36 -3.71
N LEU A 281 -1.05 -1.98 -2.81
CA LEU A 281 -1.66 -1.38 -1.64
C LEU A 281 -1.19 -2.10 -0.36
N ASP A 282 -1.12 -1.35 0.73
CA ASP A 282 -0.82 -1.89 2.06
C ASP A 282 -2.08 -1.95 2.91
N GLN A 283 -2.49 -3.15 3.32
CA GLN A 283 -3.66 -3.34 4.18
C GLN A 283 -3.53 -2.60 5.51
N THR A 284 -2.31 -2.41 6.03
CA THR A 284 -2.12 -1.68 7.29
C THR A 284 -2.51 -0.20 7.22
N ALA A 285 -2.63 0.37 6.02
CA ALA A 285 -3.12 1.73 5.84
C ALA A 285 -4.64 1.88 6.12
N TYR A 286 -5.37 0.76 6.17
CA TYR A 286 -6.83 0.71 6.32
C TYR A 286 -7.29 0.14 7.67
N VAL A 287 -6.37 -0.11 8.58
CA VAL A 287 -6.64 -0.62 9.92
C VAL A 287 -6.03 0.29 10.99
N ALA A 288 -6.42 0.12 12.24
CA ALA A 288 -5.87 0.91 13.35
C ALA A 288 -4.34 0.74 13.45
N ALA A 289 -3.64 1.82 13.77
CA ALA A 289 -2.19 1.80 13.92
C ALA A 289 -1.76 0.75 14.97
N GLY A 290 -0.73 -0.04 14.63
CA GLY A 290 -0.22 -1.12 15.50
C GLY A 290 -1.05 -2.41 15.47
N THR A 291 -2.01 -2.53 14.54
CA THR A 291 -2.73 -3.80 14.31
C THR A 291 -1.78 -4.80 13.66
N SER A 292 -1.54 -5.94 14.35
CA SER A 292 -0.81 -7.07 13.77
C SER A 292 -1.73 -7.90 12.87
N LEU A 293 -1.14 -8.73 11.97
CA LEU A 293 -1.91 -9.65 11.13
C LEU A 293 -2.81 -10.57 11.99
N ASP A 294 -2.28 -11.13 13.07
CA ASP A 294 -3.05 -11.97 14.00
C ASP A 294 -4.27 -11.23 14.60
N LYS A 295 -4.09 -9.98 15.09
CA LYS A 295 -5.19 -9.16 15.57
C LYS A 295 -6.20 -8.84 14.46
N TYR A 296 -5.73 -8.59 13.25
CA TYR A 296 -6.59 -8.34 12.10
C TYR A 296 -7.44 -9.56 11.76
N LEU A 297 -6.84 -10.75 11.66
CA LEU A 297 -7.55 -12.01 11.38
C LEU A 297 -8.61 -12.30 12.46
N LYS A 298 -8.24 -12.20 13.74
CA LYS A 298 -9.18 -12.37 14.87
C LYS A 298 -10.34 -11.38 14.82
N SER A 299 -10.07 -10.11 14.43
CA SER A 299 -11.13 -9.10 14.31
C SER A 299 -12.10 -9.36 13.14
N ARG A 300 -11.74 -10.23 12.22
CA ARG A 300 -12.56 -10.65 11.08
C ARG A 300 -13.26 -11.99 11.29
N GLU A 301 -13.13 -12.56 12.51
CA GLU A 301 -13.76 -13.83 12.89
C GLU A 301 -13.40 -14.95 11.88
N THR A 302 -12.15 -14.95 11.38
CA THR A 302 -11.67 -15.99 10.48
C THR A 302 -11.06 -17.13 11.27
N ASP A 303 -11.18 -18.35 10.74
CA ASP A 303 -10.51 -19.55 11.28
C ASP A 303 -9.01 -19.56 10.99
N MET A 304 -8.52 -18.56 10.25
CA MET A 304 -7.12 -18.44 9.87
C MET A 304 -6.27 -17.95 11.05
N ILE A 305 -5.20 -18.67 11.32
CA ILE A 305 -4.24 -18.34 12.37
C ILE A 305 -2.90 -18.02 11.68
N LYS A 306 -2.23 -16.96 12.17
CA LYS A 306 -0.86 -16.70 11.73
C LYS A 306 0.04 -17.86 12.16
N GLY A 307 0.70 -18.50 11.22
CA GLY A 307 1.63 -19.58 11.50
C GLY A 307 2.88 -19.10 12.26
N HIS A 308 3.70 -20.05 12.68
CA HIS A 308 4.96 -19.82 13.39
C HIS A 308 6.13 -20.31 12.54
N PHE A 309 7.10 -19.44 12.22
CA PHE A 309 8.26 -19.80 11.43
C PHE A 309 9.55 -19.47 12.19
N PRO A 310 10.56 -20.38 12.19
CA PRO A 310 11.79 -20.22 12.97
C PRO A 310 12.83 -19.34 12.23
N TYR A 311 12.54 -18.07 12.02
CA TYR A 311 13.38 -17.12 11.24
C TYR A 311 14.86 -17.10 11.67
N ARG A 312 15.15 -17.25 12.97
CA ARG A 312 16.52 -17.26 13.47
C ARG A 312 17.30 -18.53 13.15
N TRP A 313 16.57 -19.62 12.95
CA TRP A 313 17.18 -20.87 12.55
C TRP A 313 17.58 -20.81 11.07
N LEU A 314 16.79 -20.14 10.24
CA LEU A 314 17.01 -20.05 8.80
C LEU A 314 18.17 -19.09 8.49
N THR A 315 19.41 -19.54 8.66
CA THR A 315 20.63 -18.77 8.40
C THR A 315 21.25 -19.04 7.02
N SER A 316 20.76 -20.04 6.30
CA SER A 316 21.17 -20.34 4.93
C SER A 316 20.06 -21.05 4.17
N PHE A 317 20.03 -20.91 2.85
CA PHE A 317 19.04 -21.54 1.98
C PHE A 317 19.06 -23.07 2.10
N ASN A 318 20.26 -23.67 2.27
CA ASN A 318 20.40 -25.12 2.38
C ASN A 318 19.68 -25.74 3.60
N LYS A 319 19.42 -24.97 4.64
CA LYS A 319 18.63 -25.42 5.79
C LYS A 319 17.20 -25.82 5.44
N LEU A 320 16.68 -25.31 4.35
CA LEU A 320 15.35 -25.73 3.88
C LEU A 320 15.29 -27.22 3.50
N ASN A 321 16.45 -27.87 3.27
CA ASN A 321 16.52 -29.32 3.01
C ASN A 321 16.48 -30.18 4.29
N GLU A 322 16.53 -29.59 5.49
CA GLU A 322 16.46 -30.34 6.75
C GLU A 322 15.11 -31.04 6.89
N LYS A 323 15.17 -32.34 7.26
CA LYS A 323 14.03 -33.28 7.25
C LYS A 323 13.20 -33.28 8.53
N GLN A 324 13.42 -32.31 9.42
CA GLN A 324 12.72 -32.21 10.69
C GLN A 324 12.60 -30.77 11.14
N LEU A 325 11.61 -30.49 12.01
CA LEU A 325 11.46 -29.18 12.60
C LEU A 325 12.66 -28.81 13.47
N PRO A 326 13.13 -27.57 13.40
CA PRO A 326 14.18 -27.06 14.28
C PRO A 326 13.77 -27.14 15.77
N PRO A 327 14.72 -27.24 16.70
CA PRO A 327 14.43 -27.23 18.12
C PRO A 327 13.59 -26.02 18.59
N TYR A 328 12.77 -26.22 19.62
CA TYR A 328 11.83 -25.22 20.18
C TYR A 328 12.47 -23.86 20.46
N LYS A 329 13.72 -23.80 20.94
CA LYS A 329 14.47 -22.56 21.22
C LYS A 329 14.48 -21.56 20.05
N TYR A 330 14.31 -22.01 18.80
CA TYR A 330 14.23 -21.14 17.61
C TYR A 330 12.83 -20.56 17.37
N PHE A 331 11.81 -21.11 18.04
CA PHE A 331 10.43 -20.65 18.00
C PHE A 331 10.04 -19.74 19.17
N GLU A 332 10.76 -19.78 20.30
CA GLU A 332 10.43 -19.00 21.51
C GLU A 332 10.26 -17.50 21.23
N ARG A 333 11.11 -16.93 20.39
CA ARG A 333 11.05 -15.50 20.07
C ARG A 333 9.92 -15.13 19.11
N THR A 334 9.32 -16.08 18.44
CA THR A 334 8.11 -15.87 17.62
C THR A 334 6.85 -15.92 18.47
N LYS A 335 6.98 -15.95 19.80
CA LYS A 335 5.91 -16.09 20.79
C LYS A 335 5.13 -17.40 20.63
N THR A 336 5.76 -18.42 20.12
CA THR A 336 5.21 -19.77 20.05
C THR A 336 5.34 -20.41 21.43
N SER A 337 4.21 -20.87 21.98
CA SER A 337 4.21 -21.66 23.21
C SER A 337 4.72 -23.09 22.98
N GLU A 338 5.11 -23.81 24.02
CA GLU A 338 5.50 -25.23 23.90
C GLU A 338 4.37 -26.10 23.33
N ASP A 339 3.12 -25.81 23.67
CA ASP A 339 1.98 -26.56 23.16
C ASP A 339 1.70 -26.29 21.69
N GLU A 340 1.85 -25.03 21.24
CA GLU A 340 1.81 -24.69 19.81
C GLU A 340 2.95 -25.39 19.06
N TYR A 341 4.17 -25.47 19.65
CA TYR A 341 5.28 -26.21 19.03
C TYR A 341 4.99 -27.73 18.91
N LYS A 342 4.38 -28.34 19.94
CA LYS A 342 3.92 -29.75 19.83
C LYS A 342 2.87 -29.91 18.72
N THR A 343 1.98 -28.94 18.59
CA THR A 343 0.98 -28.92 17.51
C THR A 343 1.65 -28.86 16.14
N LEU A 344 2.77 -28.13 15.98
CA LEU A 344 3.53 -28.08 14.72
C LEU A 344 4.09 -29.46 14.35
N HIS A 345 4.53 -30.27 15.30
CA HIS A 345 4.97 -31.65 15.02
C HIS A 345 3.81 -32.53 14.53
N THR A 346 2.63 -32.40 15.13
CA THR A 346 1.44 -33.10 14.69
C THR A 346 1.05 -32.68 13.26
N LEU A 347 1.13 -31.37 12.99
CA LEU A 347 0.87 -30.79 11.67
C LEU A 347 1.88 -31.29 10.62
N TRP A 348 3.16 -31.34 10.96
CA TRP A 348 4.22 -31.86 10.09
C TRP A 348 3.90 -33.27 9.57
N VAL A 349 3.47 -34.14 10.50
CA VAL A 349 3.08 -35.52 10.16
C VAL A 349 1.78 -35.55 9.35
N LYS A 350 0.77 -34.78 9.77
CA LYS A 350 -0.56 -34.73 9.14
C LYS A 350 -0.48 -34.27 7.69
N GLU A 351 0.32 -33.23 7.42
CA GLU A 351 0.51 -32.65 6.09
C GLU A 351 1.60 -33.38 5.27
N ASN A 352 2.13 -34.51 5.81
CA ASN A 352 3.17 -35.33 5.17
C ASN A 352 4.37 -34.54 4.68
N MET A 353 4.84 -33.59 5.51
CA MET A 353 6.00 -32.76 5.18
C MET A 353 7.29 -33.57 5.23
N SER A 354 8.11 -33.46 4.19
CA SER A 354 9.36 -34.20 4.06
C SER A 354 10.60 -33.39 4.48
N ASN A 355 10.49 -32.08 4.44
CA ASN A 355 11.60 -31.18 4.75
C ASN A 355 11.07 -29.75 5.05
N MET A 356 11.98 -28.84 5.37
CA MET A 356 11.63 -27.48 5.72
C MET A 356 11.15 -26.64 4.49
N PHE A 357 11.36 -27.08 3.25
CA PHE A 357 10.70 -26.47 2.09
C PHE A 357 9.18 -26.68 2.14
N ASP A 358 8.74 -27.89 2.48
CA ASP A 358 7.33 -28.19 2.60
C ASP A 358 6.70 -27.36 3.73
N TYR A 359 7.43 -27.21 4.83
CA TYR A 359 6.98 -26.39 5.94
C TYR A 359 6.92 -24.89 5.58
N LEU A 360 7.94 -24.36 4.88
CA LEU A 360 7.94 -22.99 4.37
C LEU A 360 6.75 -22.73 3.44
N LYS A 361 6.49 -23.68 2.53
CA LYS A 361 5.36 -23.61 1.60
C LYS A 361 4.01 -23.63 2.33
N TYR A 362 3.89 -24.42 3.37
CA TYR A 362 2.67 -24.48 4.19
C TYR A 362 2.47 -23.18 5.01
N TYR A 363 3.58 -22.62 5.53
CA TYR A 363 3.56 -21.42 6.35
C TYR A 363 3.19 -20.17 5.53
N ASN A 364 3.68 -20.07 4.34
CA ASN A 364 3.59 -18.92 3.45
C ASN A 364 2.30 -18.99 2.62
#